data_d0f50e3fdf1ffbf3bc30a8a7729ba04a
#
_entry.id   d0f50e3fdf1ffbf3bc30a8a7729ba04a
#
_cell.length_a   1.000
_cell.length_b   1.000
_cell.length_c   1.000
_cell.angle_alpha   90.00
_cell.angle_beta   90.00
_cell.angle_gamma   90.00
#
_symmetry.space_group_name_H-M   'P 1'
#
loop_
_entity.id
_entity.type
_entity.pdbx_description
1 polymer ?
#
loop_
_entity_poly.entity_id
_entity_poly.type
_entity_poly.pdbx_seq_one_letter_code
_entity_poly.pdbx_strand_id
1 'polypeptide(L)'
;MTQTPLSKFRTVWFVDFEFRADPGERPHPVCLVARELVSNRIVRQWLTDGTPSQPPFDVGTDSLMVAYFASAELGCCLQLGWPMPTNVLDLYIEFRCLTNGKVVPNRGLLGAMAYVGLDCMDSAEKDSMRDLAMRHGPHTESERVALLDYCQSDVDALPKLLDRLVDRIDMPRALLRGRYMRAVASMEHRGVPLDVGTLRGLKDFWPTIQGSLIERADPNGEVFEGRTFKADRWARYLVKHNIPWDRLPSGALALDDDTFRQAAKRHPVLVGKWRELRNTLGQMRLSDLAVGSDGRNRCLLSPFQSRTGRNQPSNSKFIFGPSAWLRSLIKPTEGMSVAYVDWSQQEFGIAAAFSRDLNMAEAYRSGDPYLAFAKQAGAVPPHATKQSHKRERALFKGCTLGVQYGMGAESLSASIGETLDVARELLRLHRQTYPKFWKWSESAVDYAMVYGSLSTVFGWNLHIGSDANPRSLANFPCQANGAEMLRLACCLMVERGVGLCAPVHDAVLIEGPTDTIEQTVAAAQTAMREASAIVLGGFELDTDAEVISHPQRYMDERGTEMWRLVLGILEDLDPVRFGTNVGQTGRGLAPNGTGCLSNNLSVTKCL
;
A
#
# COMPACT_ATOMS: atom_id res chain seq x y z
N MET A 1 36.43 10.88 24.11
CA MET A 1 35.84 9.58 23.74
C MET A 1 34.41 9.85 23.30
N THR A 2 34.14 9.85 22.02
CA THR A 2 32.77 9.94 21.50
C THR A 2 32.05 8.66 21.95
N GLN A 3 31.02 8.81 22.80
CA GLN A 3 30.18 7.68 23.20
C GLN A 3 29.60 7.04 21.92
N THR A 4 29.81 5.73 21.77
CA THR A 4 29.20 5.01 20.64
C THR A 4 27.68 5.15 20.74
N PRO A 5 26.93 5.27 19.63
CA PRO A 5 25.47 5.40 19.64
C PRO A 5 24.73 4.28 20.39
N LEU A 6 25.42 3.16 20.64
CA LEU A 6 24.91 1.99 21.36
C LEU A 6 25.09 2.07 22.88
N SER A 7 25.93 2.97 23.41
CA SER A 7 26.28 3.03 24.84
C SER A 7 25.12 3.35 25.78
N LYS A 8 23.98 3.80 25.26
CA LYS A 8 22.76 4.03 26.02
C LYS A 8 21.97 2.75 26.35
N PHE A 9 22.30 1.63 25.70
CA PHE A 9 21.65 0.36 25.95
C PHE A 9 22.53 -0.50 26.87
N ARG A 10 21.91 -1.13 27.86
CA ARG A 10 22.56 -2.06 28.77
C ARG A 10 22.94 -3.35 28.05
N THR A 11 22.07 -3.84 27.15
CA THR A 11 22.30 -5.04 26.34
C THR A 11 21.93 -4.78 24.89
N VAL A 12 22.69 -5.37 23.97
CA VAL A 12 22.42 -5.31 22.51
C VAL A 12 22.40 -6.73 21.98
N TRP A 13 21.23 -7.18 21.56
CA TRP A 13 20.99 -8.53 21.08
C TRP A 13 20.81 -8.58 19.57
N PHE A 14 21.64 -9.36 18.90
CA PHE A 14 21.47 -9.73 17.51
C PHE A 14 20.61 -10.99 17.46
N VAL A 15 19.51 -10.94 16.72
CA VAL A 15 18.48 -11.99 16.74
C VAL A 15 18.09 -12.36 15.33
N ASP A 16 17.96 -13.66 15.08
CA ASP A 16 17.46 -14.23 13.86
C ASP A 16 16.60 -15.47 14.15
N PHE A 17 15.56 -15.69 13.36
CA PHE A 17 14.68 -16.84 13.41
C PHE A 17 14.64 -17.55 12.07
N GLU A 18 14.69 -18.86 12.10
CA GLU A 18 14.22 -19.64 10.98
C GLU A 18 12.76 -20.04 11.19
N PHE A 19 11.93 -19.83 10.20
CA PHE A 19 10.50 -20.07 10.29
C PHE A 19 9.90 -20.51 8.96
N ARG A 20 8.80 -21.25 9.01
CA ARG A 20 7.95 -21.55 7.86
C ARG A 20 6.81 -20.53 7.78
N ALA A 21 6.51 -20.06 6.58
CA ALA A 21 5.39 -19.17 6.32
C ALA A 21 4.62 -19.62 5.07
N ASP A 22 3.54 -20.36 5.27
CA ASP A 22 2.62 -20.71 4.19
C ASP A 22 1.80 -19.48 3.76
N PRO A 23 1.36 -19.39 2.49
CA PRO A 23 0.65 -18.22 1.99
C PRO A 23 -0.60 -17.87 2.83
N GLY A 24 -0.61 -16.67 3.43
CA GLY A 24 -1.69 -16.18 4.27
C GLY A 24 -1.67 -16.63 5.73
N GLU A 25 -0.85 -17.61 6.07
CA GLU A 25 -0.68 -18.06 7.44
C GLU A 25 0.28 -17.16 8.24
N ARG A 26 0.21 -17.27 9.55
CA ARG A 26 1.20 -16.68 10.46
C ARG A 26 2.50 -17.47 10.38
N PRO A 27 3.65 -16.85 10.69
CA PRO A 27 4.91 -17.58 10.71
C PRO A 27 4.87 -18.72 11.72
N HIS A 28 5.46 -19.86 11.36
CA HIS A 28 5.68 -20.98 12.26
C HIS A 28 7.17 -21.04 12.61
N PRO A 29 7.59 -20.52 13.78
CA PRO A 29 8.99 -20.49 14.16
C PRO A 29 9.55 -21.90 14.32
N VAL A 30 10.73 -22.14 13.72
CA VAL A 30 11.43 -23.43 13.74
C VAL A 30 12.57 -23.41 14.74
N CYS A 31 13.47 -22.43 14.62
CA CYS A 31 14.55 -22.22 15.58
C CYS A 31 14.89 -20.72 15.71
N LEU A 32 15.68 -20.42 16.72
CA LEU A 32 16.15 -19.09 17.10
C LEU A 32 17.63 -19.14 17.45
N VAL A 33 18.37 -18.13 16.98
CA VAL A 33 19.68 -17.80 17.53
C VAL A 33 19.68 -16.33 17.98
N ALA A 34 20.22 -16.08 19.17
CA ALA A 34 20.42 -14.72 19.68
C ALA A 34 21.83 -14.59 20.28
N ARG A 35 22.51 -13.47 19.97
CA ARG A 35 23.86 -13.17 20.47
C ARG A 35 23.90 -11.79 21.10
N GLU A 36 24.42 -11.69 22.32
CA GLU A 36 24.62 -10.42 23.00
C GLU A 36 26.00 -9.83 22.64
N LEU A 37 26.06 -8.53 22.35
CA LEU A 37 27.22 -7.84 21.80
C LEU A 37 28.44 -7.85 22.71
N VAL A 38 28.25 -7.55 23.99
CA VAL A 38 29.35 -7.32 24.95
C VAL A 38 29.81 -8.62 25.63
N SER A 39 28.87 -9.39 26.16
CA SER A 39 29.15 -10.64 26.85
C SER A 39 29.46 -11.79 25.90
N ASN A 40 29.19 -11.65 24.61
CA ASN A 40 29.23 -12.72 23.61
C ASN A 40 28.35 -13.94 23.98
N ARG A 41 27.40 -13.78 24.89
CA ARG A 41 26.45 -14.84 25.22
C ARG A 41 25.66 -15.20 23.97
N ILE A 42 25.65 -16.48 23.61
CA ILE A 42 24.88 -17.04 22.49
C ILE A 42 23.78 -17.94 23.08
N VAL A 43 22.57 -17.76 22.54
CA VAL A 43 21.42 -18.63 22.77
C VAL A 43 21.08 -19.29 21.47
N ARG A 44 20.99 -20.61 21.45
CA ARG A 44 20.53 -21.41 20.29
C ARG A 44 19.35 -22.24 20.77
N GLN A 45 18.23 -22.14 20.14
CA GLN A 45 17.01 -22.77 20.58
C GLN A 45 16.20 -23.35 19.42
N TRP A 46 15.86 -24.64 19.56
CA TRP A 46 14.88 -25.30 18.74
C TRP A 46 13.49 -25.07 19.33
N LEU A 47 12.50 -24.64 18.53
CA LEU A 47 11.22 -24.12 19.02
C LEU A 47 10.04 -25.08 18.82
N THR A 48 10.17 -26.09 17.94
CA THR A 48 9.06 -26.99 17.63
C THR A 48 8.79 -28.05 18.72
N ASP A 49 9.77 -28.34 19.56
CA ASP A 49 9.69 -29.38 20.61
C ASP A 49 9.29 -28.84 22.00
N GLY A 50 9.14 -27.52 22.10
CA GLY A 50 8.74 -26.83 23.32
C GLY A 50 9.11 -25.37 23.31
N THR A 51 8.10 -24.50 23.45
CA THR A 51 8.29 -23.06 23.40
C THR A 51 8.43 -22.49 24.81
N PRO A 52 9.51 -21.73 25.11
CA PRO A 52 9.58 -21.00 26.38
C PRO A 52 8.48 -19.95 26.47
N SER A 53 8.00 -19.70 27.68
CA SER A 53 6.97 -18.67 27.93
C SER A 53 7.48 -17.23 27.78
N GLN A 54 8.80 -17.05 27.74
CA GLN A 54 9.48 -15.75 27.62
C GLN A 54 10.62 -15.83 26.60
N PRO A 55 10.95 -14.73 25.93
CA PRO A 55 12.12 -14.70 25.05
C PRO A 55 13.40 -14.94 25.83
N PRO A 56 14.36 -15.69 25.29
CA PRO A 56 15.62 -15.99 25.98
C PRO A 56 16.65 -14.84 25.94
N PHE A 57 16.23 -13.69 25.43
CA PHE A 57 16.99 -12.44 25.35
C PHE A 57 16.17 -11.27 25.93
N ASP A 58 16.86 -10.21 26.33
CA ASP A 58 16.23 -9.07 26.98
C ASP A 58 15.48 -8.18 25.94
N VAL A 59 14.23 -7.83 26.25
CA VAL A 59 13.33 -7.05 25.40
C VAL A 59 12.91 -5.71 26.06
N GLY A 60 13.50 -5.38 27.22
CA GLY A 60 13.14 -4.21 28.02
C GLY A 60 13.56 -2.88 27.41
N THR A 61 13.26 -1.80 28.13
CA THR A 61 13.49 -0.42 27.68
C THR A 61 14.96 -0.02 27.58
N ASP A 62 15.85 -0.74 28.30
CA ASP A 62 17.30 -0.55 28.30
C ASP A 62 18.04 -1.57 27.42
N SER A 63 17.31 -2.37 26.66
CA SER A 63 17.82 -3.35 25.70
C SER A 63 17.53 -2.91 24.27
N LEU A 64 18.43 -3.27 23.34
CA LEU A 64 18.27 -3.10 21.89
C LEU A 64 18.27 -4.45 21.19
N MET A 65 17.21 -4.74 20.42
CA MET A 65 17.21 -5.85 19.46
C MET A 65 17.70 -5.34 18.10
N VAL A 66 18.65 -6.04 17.51
CA VAL A 66 19.17 -5.79 16.15
C VAL A 66 18.85 -6.99 15.27
N ALA A 67 18.22 -6.75 14.12
CA ALA A 67 17.86 -7.79 13.15
C ALA A 67 18.05 -7.31 11.72
N TYR A 68 17.93 -8.22 10.76
CA TYR A 68 17.89 -7.88 9.34
C TYR A 68 16.51 -8.21 8.76
N PHE A 69 15.66 -7.19 8.54
CA PHE A 69 14.24 -7.28 8.24
C PHE A 69 13.37 -7.65 9.46
N ALA A 70 13.47 -6.85 10.50
CA ALA A 70 12.95 -7.12 11.84
C ALA A 70 11.45 -7.48 11.94
N SER A 71 10.59 -7.16 10.96
CA SER A 71 9.18 -7.56 11.03
C SER A 71 8.99 -9.07 11.00
N ALA A 72 9.90 -9.83 10.38
CA ALA A 72 9.88 -11.27 10.36
C ALA A 72 10.11 -11.83 11.77
N GLU A 73 11.19 -11.37 12.44
CA GLU A 73 11.56 -11.76 13.80
C GLU A 73 10.47 -11.38 14.81
N LEU A 74 9.94 -10.17 14.68
CA LEU A 74 8.85 -9.68 15.52
C LEU A 74 7.54 -10.45 15.27
N GLY A 75 7.29 -10.91 14.05
CA GLY A 75 6.19 -11.80 13.70
C GLY A 75 6.31 -13.15 14.41
N CYS A 76 7.53 -13.70 14.49
CA CYS A 76 7.81 -14.89 15.27
C CYS A 76 7.57 -14.68 16.77
N CYS A 77 8.02 -13.55 17.34
CA CYS A 77 7.74 -13.20 18.73
C CYS A 77 6.23 -13.16 19.02
N LEU A 78 5.46 -12.49 18.14
CA LEU A 78 3.98 -12.43 18.26
C LEU A 78 3.35 -13.82 18.22
N GLN A 79 3.80 -14.69 17.32
CA GLN A 79 3.27 -16.05 17.19
C GLN A 79 3.59 -16.93 18.41
N LEU A 80 4.73 -16.69 19.07
CA LEU A 80 5.14 -17.37 20.30
C LEU A 80 4.46 -16.78 21.55
N GLY A 81 3.67 -15.70 21.41
CA GLY A 81 3.07 -14.99 22.54
C GLY A 81 4.06 -14.22 23.39
N TRP A 82 5.25 -13.94 22.86
CA TRP A 82 6.28 -13.19 23.58
C TRP A 82 6.05 -11.69 23.53
N PRO A 83 6.48 -10.95 24.57
CA PRO A 83 6.50 -9.50 24.51
C PRO A 83 7.45 -9.03 23.40
N MET A 84 7.01 -8.04 22.60
CA MET A 84 7.86 -7.47 21.57
C MET A 84 8.96 -6.58 22.19
N PRO A 85 10.20 -6.66 21.66
CA PRO A 85 11.29 -5.76 22.06
C PRO A 85 10.88 -4.29 21.99
N THR A 86 11.23 -3.52 23.02
CA THR A 86 10.90 -2.08 23.09
C THR A 86 11.67 -1.28 22.05
N ASN A 87 12.99 -1.54 21.94
CA ASN A 87 13.84 -0.88 20.98
C ASN A 87 14.30 -1.87 19.91
N VAL A 88 14.13 -1.49 18.66
CA VAL A 88 14.50 -2.32 17.50
C VAL A 88 15.35 -1.49 16.55
N LEU A 89 16.46 -2.05 16.11
CA LEU A 89 17.29 -1.55 15.02
C LEU A 89 17.23 -2.54 13.87
N ASP A 90 16.62 -2.15 12.78
CA ASP A 90 16.52 -2.96 11.57
C ASP A 90 17.61 -2.58 10.56
N LEU A 91 18.63 -3.41 10.43
CA LEU A 91 19.76 -3.14 9.53
C LEU A 91 19.37 -3.18 8.05
N TYR A 92 18.33 -3.91 7.67
CA TYR A 92 17.80 -3.87 6.31
C TYR A 92 17.24 -2.48 5.98
N ILE A 93 16.43 -1.91 6.89
CA ILE A 93 15.83 -0.58 6.67
C ILE A 93 16.91 0.50 6.68
N GLU A 94 17.90 0.40 7.58
CA GLU A 94 19.02 1.36 7.63
C GLU A 94 19.87 1.28 6.36
N PHE A 95 20.18 0.07 5.88
CA PHE A 95 20.87 -0.13 4.62
C PHE A 95 20.09 0.44 3.44
N ARG A 96 18.77 0.25 3.41
CA ARG A 96 17.89 0.86 2.40
C ARG A 96 17.90 2.37 2.48
N CYS A 97 17.83 2.97 3.68
CA CYS A 97 17.88 4.41 3.88
C CYS A 97 19.19 5.01 3.34
N LEU A 98 20.32 4.34 3.59
CA LEU A 98 21.65 4.75 3.14
C LEU A 98 21.88 4.57 1.63
N THR A 99 21.14 3.68 0.99
CA THR A 99 21.33 3.31 -0.43
C THR A 99 20.14 3.64 -1.33
N ASN A 100 19.10 4.28 -0.80
CA ASN A 100 17.91 4.63 -1.59
C ASN A 100 18.27 5.58 -2.75
N GLY A 101 17.95 5.18 -3.98
CA GLY A 101 18.35 5.87 -5.20
C GLY A 101 19.72 5.45 -5.77
N LYS A 102 20.55 4.71 -5.01
CA LYS A 102 21.82 4.16 -5.51
C LYS A 102 21.59 2.81 -6.17
N VAL A 103 22.47 2.48 -7.11
CA VAL A 103 22.53 1.15 -7.70
C VAL A 103 23.19 0.19 -6.69
N VAL A 104 22.44 -0.81 -6.25
CA VAL A 104 22.91 -1.90 -5.40
C VAL A 104 22.49 -3.22 -6.04
N PRO A 105 23.39 -4.19 -6.18
CA PRO A 105 23.08 -5.45 -6.85
C PRO A 105 21.99 -6.25 -6.12
N ASN A 106 22.04 -6.28 -4.79
CA ASN A 106 21.10 -6.97 -3.92
C ASN A 106 20.97 -6.22 -2.59
N ARG A 107 19.76 -6.25 -2.01
CA ARG A 107 19.47 -5.63 -0.70
C ARG A 107 19.28 -6.65 0.43
N GLY A 108 19.36 -7.96 0.16
CA GLY A 108 19.43 -8.97 1.20
C GLY A 108 20.70 -8.85 2.04
N LEU A 109 20.82 -9.61 3.15
CA LEU A 109 21.95 -9.54 4.07
C LEU A 109 23.29 -9.73 3.35
N LEU A 110 23.41 -10.74 2.46
CA LEU A 110 24.61 -10.98 1.66
C LEU A 110 24.98 -9.79 0.76
N GLY A 111 23.96 -9.15 0.15
CA GLY A 111 24.18 -7.97 -0.70
C GLY A 111 24.63 -6.75 0.09
N ALA A 112 24.12 -6.57 1.31
CA ALA A 112 24.54 -5.50 2.22
C ALA A 112 25.98 -5.73 2.70
N MET A 113 26.32 -6.96 3.07
CA MET A 113 27.68 -7.36 3.45
C MET A 113 28.69 -7.08 2.32
N ALA A 114 28.38 -7.56 1.12
CA ALA A 114 29.22 -7.32 -0.07
C ALA A 114 29.37 -5.83 -0.38
N TYR A 115 28.30 -5.03 -0.25
CA TYR A 115 28.33 -3.59 -0.49
C TYR A 115 29.30 -2.84 0.44
N VAL A 116 29.49 -3.32 1.68
CA VAL A 116 30.42 -2.72 2.63
C VAL A 116 31.80 -3.42 2.66
N GLY A 117 32.05 -4.35 1.73
CA GLY A 117 33.34 -5.02 1.59
C GLY A 117 33.61 -6.11 2.63
N LEU A 118 32.55 -6.78 3.11
CA LEU A 118 32.65 -7.92 4.00
C LEU A 118 32.43 -9.23 3.24
N ASP A 119 33.16 -10.27 3.62
CA ASP A 119 32.97 -11.62 3.10
C ASP A 119 31.61 -12.17 3.53
N CYS A 120 30.97 -12.92 2.66
CA CYS A 120 29.67 -13.52 2.90
C CYS A 120 29.62 -14.99 2.46
N MET A 121 28.66 -15.72 3.01
CA MET A 121 28.34 -17.11 2.64
C MET A 121 27.93 -17.22 1.17
N ASP A 122 28.06 -18.42 0.59
CA ASP A 122 27.58 -18.73 -0.76
C ASP A 122 26.04 -18.66 -0.83
N SER A 123 25.53 -18.04 -1.89
CA SER A 123 24.08 -17.90 -2.12
C SER A 123 23.36 -19.24 -2.31
N ALA A 124 24.02 -20.25 -2.88
CA ALA A 124 23.43 -21.57 -3.10
C ALA A 124 23.18 -22.33 -1.79
N GLU A 125 24.08 -22.19 -0.81
CA GLU A 125 23.90 -22.75 0.52
C GLU A 125 22.72 -22.11 1.25
N LYS A 126 22.54 -20.78 1.09
CA LYS A 126 21.42 -20.03 1.68
C LYS A 126 20.07 -20.51 1.14
N ASP A 127 19.94 -20.73 -0.17
CA ASP A 127 18.68 -21.21 -0.76
C ASP A 127 18.33 -22.62 -0.26
N SER A 128 19.31 -23.51 -0.14
CA SER A 128 19.13 -24.87 0.39
C SER A 128 18.64 -24.88 1.84
N MET A 129 19.20 -24.02 2.69
CA MET A 129 18.79 -23.92 4.10
C MET A 129 17.40 -23.31 4.25
N ARG A 130 17.06 -22.33 3.44
CA ARG A 130 15.70 -21.77 3.38
C ARG A 130 14.66 -22.83 2.99
N ASP A 131 14.94 -23.63 1.97
CA ASP A 131 14.05 -24.73 1.55
C ASP A 131 13.88 -25.75 2.68
N LEU A 132 14.95 -26.02 3.44
CA LEU A 132 14.89 -26.90 4.61
C LEU A 132 14.01 -26.30 5.72
N ALA A 133 14.12 -25.01 6.02
CA ALA A 133 13.27 -24.32 7.00
C ALA A 133 11.78 -24.31 6.59
N MET A 134 11.52 -24.18 5.27
CA MET A 134 10.14 -24.18 4.72
C MET A 134 9.49 -25.57 4.68
N ARG A 135 10.24 -26.64 4.89
CA ARG A 135 9.72 -28.01 4.82
C ARG A 135 8.75 -28.31 5.95
N HIS A 136 7.65 -28.99 5.62
CA HIS A 136 6.73 -29.59 6.58
C HIS A 136 7.26 -30.96 7.07
N GLY A 137 7.13 -31.22 8.35
CA GLY A 137 7.46 -32.52 8.95
C GLY A 137 8.66 -32.45 9.90
N PRO A 138 8.96 -33.57 10.55
CA PRO A 138 10.05 -33.62 11.51
C PRO A 138 11.40 -33.42 10.81
N HIS A 139 12.28 -32.65 11.45
CA HIS A 139 13.67 -32.52 11.07
C HIS A 139 14.51 -33.55 11.80
N THR A 140 15.44 -34.16 11.09
CA THR A 140 16.45 -35.03 11.71
C THR A 140 17.39 -34.23 12.59
N GLU A 141 18.11 -34.87 13.50
CA GLU A 141 19.07 -34.17 14.38
C GLU A 141 20.15 -33.42 13.59
N SER A 142 20.63 -34.02 12.49
CA SER A 142 21.60 -33.36 11.60
C SER A 142 21.03 -32.12 10.90
N GLU A 143 19.76 -32.16 10.51
CA GLU A 143 19.07 -31.01 9.92
C GLU A 143 18.80 -29.89 10.93
N ARG A 144 18.48 -30.24 12.18
CA ARG A 144 18.34 -29.28 13.28
C ARG A 144 19.66 -28.54 13.56
N VAL A 145 20.75 -29.27 13.60
CA VAL A 145 22.09 -28.68 13.78
C VAL A 145 22.40 -27.77 12.60
N ALA A 146 22.18 -28.21 11.36
CA ALA A 146 22.44 -27.42 10.16
C ALA A 146 21.63 -26.11 10.12
N LEU A 147 20.33 -26.14 10.48
CA LEU A 147 19.49 -24.94 10.55
C LEU A 147 19.93 -23.99 11.67
N LEU A 148 20.31 -24.51 12.85
CA LEU A 148 20.84 -23.69 13.94
C LEU A 148 22.19 -23.06 13.57
N ASP A 149 23.07 -23.78 12.86
CA ASP A 149 24.36 -23.26 12.39
C ASP A 149 24.14 -22.18 11.33
N TYR A 150 23.20 -22.39 10.44
CA TYR A 150 22.83 -21.42 9.42
C TYR A 150 22.25 -20.13 10.06
N CYS A 151 21.25 -20.23 10.95
CA CYS A 151 20.68 -19.11 11.70
C CYS A 151 21.78 -18.37 12.50
N GLN A 152 22.73 -19.12 13.13
CA GLN A 152 23.87 -18.51 13.81
C GLN A 152 24.78 -17.74 12.86
N SER A 153 25.01 -18.23 11.64
CA SER A 153 25.85 -17.53 10.67
C SER A 153 25.26 -16.17 10.26
N ASP A 154 23.93 -16.08 10.12
CA ASP A 154 23.23 -14.82 9.85
C ASP A 154 23.33 -13.89 11.08
N VAL A 155 23.15 -14.39 12.32
CA VAL A 155 23.37 -13.62 13.56
C VAL A 155 24.81 -13.12 13.69
N ASP A 156 25.82 -13.92 13.35
CA ASP A 156 27.24 -13.55 13.42
C ASP A 156 27.66 -12.53 12.33
N ALA A 157 26.88 -12.39 11.28
CA ALA A 157 27.07 -11.37 10.26
C ALA A 157 26.59 -9.98 10.71
N LEU A 158 25.54 -9.90 11.55
CA LEU A 158 24.91 -8.63 11.94
C LEU A 158 25.85 -7.69 12.70
N PRO A 159 26.64 -8.10 13.71
CA PRO A 159 27.57 -7.20 14.38
C PRO A 159 28.66 -6.67 13.43
N LYS A 160 29.13 -7.48 12.48
CA LYS A 160 30.10 -7.05 11.47
C LYS A 160 29.50 -5.99 10.54
N LEU A 161 28.26 -6.21 10.10
CA LEU A 161 27.53 -5.24 9.28
C LEU A 161 27.25 -3.94 10.05
N LEU A 162 26.79 -4.03 11.30
CA LEU A 162 26.53 -2.89 12.16
C LEU A 162 27.79 -2.04 12.35
N ASP A 163 28.94 -2.64 12.60
CA ASP A 163 30.23 -1.94 12.74
C ASP A 163 30.55 -1.07 11.51
N ARG A 164 30.22 -1.54 10.31
CA ARG A 164 30.41 -0.78 9.06
C ARG A 164 29.38 0.32 8.82
N LEU A 165 28.22 0.26 9.48
CA LEU A 165 27.10 1.16 9.23
C LEU A 165 26.85 2.15 10.36
N VAL A 166 27.25 1.84 11.60
CA VAL A 166 26.83 2.53 12.82
C VAL A 166 27.12 4.04 12.81
N ASP A 167 28.28 4.44 12.29
CA ASP A 167 28.67 5.86 12.20
C ASP A 167 27.84 6.66 11.17
N ARG A 168 27.11 5.96 10.31
CA ARG A 168 26.24 6.54 9.26
C ARG A 168 24.76 6.46 9.63
N ILE A 169 24.43 5.81 10.72
CA ILE A 169 23.06 5.62 11.21
C ILE A 169 22.70 6.74 12.18
N ASP A 170 21.65 7.49 11.85
CA ASP A 170 21.00 8.39 12.79
C ASP A 170 20.16 7.55 13.76
N MET A 171 20.75 7.21 14.93
CA MET A 171 20.16 6.26 15.87
C MET A 171 18.76 6.66 16.35
N PRO A 172 18.44 7.92 16.71
CA PRO A 172 17.08 8.32 17.06
C PRO A 172 16.05 8.01 15.97
N ARG A 173 16.40 8.30 14.70
CA ARG A 173 15.53 8.04 13.55
C ARG A 173 15.49 6.56 13.18
N ALA A 174 16.58 5.84 13.35
CA ALA A 174 16.62 4.39 13.16
C ALA A 174 15.68 3.67 14.14
N LEU A 175 15.64 4.10 15.40
CA LEU A 175 14.71 3.55 16.41
C LEU A 175 13.24 3.89 16.06
N LEU A 176 12.96 5.06 15.48
CA LEU A 176 11.62 5.37 14.96
C LEU A 176 11.23 4.43 13.81
N ARG A 177 12.17 4.12 12.90
CA ARG A 177 11.94 3.12 11.85
C ARG A 177 11.73 1.71 12.42
N GLY A 178 12.52 1.32 13.42
CA GLY A 178 12.34 0.05 14.17
C GLY A 178 10.99 -0.04 14.89
N ARG A 179 10.52 1.08 15.47
CA ARG A 179 9.18 1.19 16.07
C ARG A 179 8.09 0.93 15.02
N TYR A 180 8.27 1.39 13.79
CA TYR A 180 7.37 1.07 12.68
C TYR A 180 7.42 -0.39 12.29
N MET A 181 8.59 -1.06 12.35
CA MET A 181 8.67 -2.50 12.06
C MET A 181 7.86 -3.34 13.07
N ARG A 182 7.73 -2.89 14.32
CA ARG A 182 6.81 -3.50 15.30
C ARG A 182 5.34 -3.36 14.86
N ALA A 183 4.96 -2.19 14.35
CA ALA A 183 3.61 -1.98 13.82
C ALA A 183 3.36 -2.83 12.55
N VAL A 184 4.34 -2.96 11.67
CA VAL A 184 4.29 -3.84 10.49
C VAL A 184 4.05 -5.29 10.91
N ALA A 185 4.86 -5.83 11.83
CA ALA A 185 4.69 -7.19 12.35
C ALA A 185 3.29 -7.40 12.94
N SER A 186 2.76 -6.43 13.67
CA SER A 186 1.40 -6.49 14.24
C SER A 186 0.32 -6.55 13.15
N MET A 187 0.44 -5.77 12.07
CA MET A 187 -0.47 -5.80 10.93
C MET A 187 -0.38 -7.11 10.16
N GLU A 188 0.84 -7.57 9.86
CA GLU A 188 1.09 -8.84 9.17
C GLU A 188 0.59 -10.04 9.98
N HIS A 189 0.71 -9.99 11.30
CA HIS A 189 0.17 -11.03 12.19
C HIS A 189 -1.36 -10.99 12.27
N ARG A 190 -1.97 -9.80 12.34
CA ARG A 190 -3.44 -9.63 12.39
C ARG A 190 -4.08 -10.00 11.06
N GLY A 191 -3.65 -9.39 9.96
CA GLY A 191 -4.24 -9.52 8.63
C GLY A 191 -5.63 -8.88 8.49
N VAL A 192 -6.22 -8.98 7.31
CA VAL A 192 -7.51 -8.39 6.92
C VAL A 192 -8.60 -9.46 6.88
N PRO A 193 -9.74 -9.33 7.57
CA PRO A 193 -10.81 -10.33 7.58
C PRO A 193 -11.52 -10.39 6.22
N LEU A 194 -11.75 -11.61 5.70
CA LEU A 194 -12.40 -11.83 4.41
C LEU A 194 -13.61 -12.77 4.51
N ASP A 195 -14.55 -12.59 3.61
CA ASP A 195 -15.62 -13.54 3.32
C ASP A 195 -15.07 -14.74 2.54
N VAL A 196 -14.59 -15.74 3.28
CA VAL A 196 -13.99 -16.96 2.70
C VAL A 196 -15.01 -17.79 1.94
N GLY A 197 -16.31 -17.76 2.37
CA GLY A 197 -17.38 -18.45 1.67
C GLY A 197 -17.55 -17.96 0.24
N THR A 198 -17.70 -16.64 0.09
CA THR A 198 -17.78 -16.00 -1.23
C THR A 198 -16.48 -16.18 -2.03
N LEU A 199 -15.30 -16.05 -1.41
CA LEU A 199 -14.02 -16.28 -2.09
C LEU A 199 -13.90 -17.69 -2.67
N ARG A 200 -14.30 -18.72 -1.92
CA ARG A 200 -14.32 -20.11 -2.42
C ARG A 200 -15.27 -20.26 -3.61
N GLY A 201 -16.48 -19.72 -3.52
CA GLY A 201 -17.42 -19.74 -4.64
C GLY A 201 -16.87 -19.06 -5.89
N LEU A 202 -16.23 -17.90 -5.73
CA LEU A 202 -15.55 -17.22 -6.84
C LEU A 202 -14.43 -18.08 -7.44
N LYS A 203 -13.65 -18.80 -6.64
CA LYS A 203 -12.60 -19.71 -7.14
C LYS A 203 -13.19 -20.91 -7.86
N ASP A 204 -14.22 -21.54 -7.28
CA ASP A 204 -14.85 -22.76 -7.81
C ASP A 204 -15.52 -22.49 -9.17
N PHE A 205 -16.23 -21.36 -9.30
CA PHE A 205 -16.99 -21.00 -10.50
C PHE A 205 -16.28 -20.01 -11.42
N TRP A 206 -15.02 -19.66 -11.13
CA TRP A 206 -14.32 -18.61 -11.85
C TRP A 206 -14.30 -18.76 -13.38
N PRO A 207 -14.03 -19.95 -13.96
CA PRO A 207 -14.10 -20.15 -15.41
C PRO A 207 -15.46 -19.82 -16.03
N THR A 208 -16.55 -20.13 -15.32
CA THR A 208 -17.92 -19.85 -15.76
C THR A 208 -18.24 -18.37 -15.65
N ILE A 209 -17.85 -17.73 -14.53
CA ILE A 209 -18.00 -16.28 -14.33
C ILE A 209 -17.27 -15.50 -15.42
N GLN A 210 -16.04 -15.89 -15.76
CA GLN A 210 -15.29 -15.29 -16.86
C GLN A 210 -16.04 -15.42 -18.20
N GLY A 211 -16.57 -16.61 -18.50
CA GLY A 211 -17.37 -16.84 -19.70
C GLY A 211 -18.57 -15.91 -19.78
N SER A 212 -19.34 -15.82 -18.70
CA SER A 212 -20.52 -14.95 -18.61
C SER A 212 -20.19 -13.46 -18.74
N LEU A 213 -19.08 -13.01 -18.16
CA LEU A 213 -18.60 -11.62 -18.29
C LEU A 213 -18.21 -11.30 -19.74
N ILE A 214 -17.51 -12.24 -20.40
CA ILE A 214 -17.11 -12.08 -21.80
C ILE A 214 -18.33 -12.08 -22.72
N GLU A 215 -19.26 -13.02 -22.56
CA GLU A 215 -20.48 -13.09 -23.36
C GLU A 215 -21.32 -11.82 -23.27
N ARG A 216 -21.44 -11.22 -22.08
CA ARG A 216 -22.13 -9.94 -21.88
C ARG A 216 -21.42 -8.76 -22.58
N ALA A 217 -20.09 -8.74 -22.58
CA ALA A 217 -19.31 -7.65 -23.18
C ALA A 217 -19.06 -7.84 -24.69
N ASP A 218 -19.00 -9.10 -25.14
CA ASP A 218 -18.66 -9.53 -26.50
C ASP A 218 -19.63 -10.61 -27.02
N PRO A 219 -20.95 -10.36 -27.09
CA PRO A 219 -21.94 -11.36 -27.46
C PRO A 219 -21.74 -11.93 -28.87
N ASN A 220 -21.07 -11.19 -29.74
CA ASN A 220 -20.81 -11.58 -31.12
C ASN A 220 -19.40 -12.18 -31.33
N GLY A 221 -18.59 -12.29 -30.31
CA GLY A 221 -17.21 -12.79 -30.41
C GLY A 221 -16.31 -11.91 -31.28
N GLU A 222 -16.51 -10.59 -31.26
CA GLU A 222 -15.75 -9.66 -32.10
C GLU A 222 -14.27 -9.57 -31.69
N VAL A 223 -13.95 -9.81 -30.41
CA VAL A 223 -12.61 -9.62 -29.84
C VAL A 223 -12.11 -10.87 -29.13
N PHE A 224 -12.98 -11.57 -28.40
CA PHE A 224 -12.63 -12.80 -27.70
C PHE A 224 -12.94 -14.07 -28.50
N GLU A 225 -12.17 -15.11 -28.23
CA GLU A 225 -12.48 -16.48 -28.66
C GLU A 225 -12.49 -17.36 -27.42
N GLY A 226 -13.67 -17.80 -27.01
CA GLY A 226 -13.86 -18.36 -25.69
C GLY A 226 -13.40 -17.35 -24.62
N ARG A 227 -12.46 -17.73 -23.76
CA ARG A 227 -11.92 -16.86 -22.70
C ARG A 227 -10.63 -16.11 -23.10
N THR A 228 -10.20 -16.24 -24.35
CA THR A 228 -8.92 -15.67 -24.81
C THR A 228 -9.14 -14.42 -25.64
N PHE A 229 -8.51 -13.33 -25.26
CA PHE A 229 -8.41 -12.11 -26.06
C PHE A 229 -7.53 -12.39 -27.30
N LYS A 230 -8.03 -12.07 -28.49
CA LYS A 230 -7.34 -12.30 -29.76
C LYS A 230 -6.86 -10.98 -30.37
N ALA A 231 -5.55 -10.83 -30.50
CA ALA A 231 -4.95 -9.61 -31.05
C ALA A 231 -5.35 -9.35 -32.52
N ASP A 232 -5.55 -10.40 -33.32
CA ASP A 232 -6.00 -10.30 -34.71
C ASP A 232 -7.46 -9.86 -34.82
N ARG A 233 -8.34 -10.34 -33.91
CA ARG A 233 -9.73 -9.87 -33.81
C ARG A 233 -9.78 -8.42 -33.33
N TRP A 234 -8.94 -8.08 -32.33
CA TRP A 234 -8.79 -6.71 -31.87
C TRP A 234 -8.34 -5.76 -33.00
N ALA A 235 -7.37 -6.18 -33.83
CA ALA A 235 -6.96 -5.40 -35.00
C ALA A 235 -8.13 -5.12 -35.96
N ARG A 236 -8.95 -6.13 -36.22
CA ARG A 236 -10.18 -5.98 -37.07
C ARG A 236 -11.19 -5.03 -36.44
N TYR A 237 -11.41 -5.15 -35.12
CA TYR A 237 -12.27 -4.25 -34.36
C TYR A 237 -11.83 -2.79 -34.47
N LEU A 238 -10.54 -2.53 -34.30
CA LEU A 238 -9.95 -1.19 -34.42
C LEU A 238 -10.16 -0.59 -35.81
N VAL A 239 -9.94 -1.39 -36.87
CA VAL A 239 -10.18 -0.97 -38.26
C VAL A 239 -11.67 -0.69 -38.50
N LYS A 240 -12.56 -1.59 -38.08
CA LYS A 240 -14.02 -1.45 -38.21
C LYS A 240 -14.53 -0.15 -37.58
N HIS A 241 -13.96 0.27 -36.46
CA HIS A 241 -14.38 1.45 -35.71
C HIS A 241 -13.50 2.68 -35.95
N ASN A 242 -12.55 2.60 -36.90
CA ASN A 242 -11.60 3.66 -37.23
C ASN A 242 -10.86 4.24 -36.00
N ILE A 243 -10.35 3.35 -35.12
CA ILE A 243 -9.66 3.72 -33.91
C ILE A 243 -8.14 3.62 -34.15
N PRO A 244 -7.39 4.74 -34.08
CA PRO A 244 -5.94 4.72 -34.17
C PRO A 244 -5.36 3.99 -32.95
N TRP A 245 -4.31 3.16 -33.16
CA TRP A 245 -3.73 2.32 -32.13
C TRP A 245 -2.21 2.27 -32.22
N ASP A 246 -1.56 2.37 -31.05
CA ASP A 246 -0.11 2.36 -30.95
C ASP A 246 0.45 0.96 -31.29
N ARG A 247 1.63 0.95 -31.93
CA ARG A 247 2.35 -0.28 -32.32
C ARG A 247 3.72 -0.34 -31.67
N LEU A 248 4.11 -1.54 -31.35
CA LEU A 248 5.47 -1.83 -30.91
C LEU A 248 6.47 -1.71 -32.08
N PRO A 249 7.79 -1.58 -31.82
CA PRO A 249 8.80 -1.58 -32.88
C PRO A 249 8.75 -2.79 -33.80
N SER A 250 8.22 -3.92 -33.32
CA SER A 250 7.98 -5.15 -34.11
C SER A 250 6.80 -5.05 -35.09
N GLY A 251 6.03 -3.95 -35.10
CA GLY A 251 4.81 -3.78 -35.87
C GLY A 251 3.55 -4.37 -35.24
N ALA A 252 3.67 -5.15 -34.16
CA ALA A 252 2.54 -5.69 -33.41
C ALA A 252 1.79 -4.57 -32.67
N LEU A 253 0.48 -4.78 -32.40
CA LEU A 253 -0.30 -3.85 -31.59
C LEU A 253 0.27 -3.81 -30.17
N ALA A 254 0.40 -2.61 -29.58
CA ALA A 254 0.70 -2.45 -28.17
C ALA A 254 -0.53 -2.85 -27.35
N LEU A 255 -0.41 -3.89 -26.53
CA LEU A 255 -1.55 -4.45 -25.77
C LEU A 255 -1.37 -4.29 -24.25
N ASP A 256 -0.48 -3.40 -23.82
CA ASP A 256 -0.29 -3.04 -22.40
C ASP A 256 -1.45 -2.20 -21.86
N ASP A 257 -1.60 -2.14 -20.51
CA ASP A 257 -2.69 -1.40 -19.87
C ASP A 257 -2.60 0.11 -20.11
N ASP A 258 -1.40 0.67 -20.26
CA ASP A 258 -1.22 2.10 -20.51
C ASP A 258 -1.78 2.49 -21.88
N THR A 259 -1.52 1.71 -22.92
CA THR A 259 -2.08 1.89 -24.25
C THR A 259 -3.61 1.82 -24.21
N PHE A 260 -4.17 0.79 -23.56
CA PHE A 260 -5.63 0.68 -23.40
C PHE A 260 -6.22 1.84 -22.59
N ARG A 261 -5.54 2.30 -21.55
CA ARG A 261 -5.97 3.43 -20.70
C ARG A 261 -6.03 4.74 -21.49
N GLN A 262 -5.01 5.01 -22.31
CA GLN A 262 -4.98 6.21 -23.17
C GLN A 262 -6.05 6.16 -24.25
N ALA A 263 -6.20 5.00 -24.88
CA ALA A 263 -7.22 4.81 -25.91
C ALA A 263 -8.65 4.87 -25.32
N ALA A 264 -8.90 4.32 -24.14
CA ALA A 264 -10.18 4.40 -23.44
C ALA A 264 -10.57 5.85 -23.07
N LYS A 265 -9.59 6.72 -22.76
CA LYS A 265 -9.85 8.15 -22.56
C LYS A 265 -10.34 8.85 -23.82
N ARG A 266 -9.76 8.50 -24.99
CA ARG A 266 -10.14 9.07 -26.29
C ARG A 266 -11.43 8.48 -26.85
N HIS A 267 -11.66 7.18 -26.59
CA HIS A 267 -12.79 6.40 -27.13
C HIS A 267 -13.50 5.64 -26.00
N PRO A 268 -14.13 6.33 -25.02
CA PRO A 268 -14.66 5.70 -23.81
C PRO A 268 -15.71 4.62 -24.09
N VAL A 269 -16.60 4.85 -25.06
CA VAL A 269 -17.66 3.90 -25.42
C VAL A 269 -17.11 2.68 -26.17
N LEU A 270 -16.15 2.88 -27.07
CA LEU A 270 -15.63 1.84 -27.96
C LEU A 270 -14.49 1.01 -27.33
N VAL A 271 -13.69 1.62 -26.46
CA VAL A 271 -12.50 0.97 -25.86
C VAL A 271 -12.66 0.74 -24.35
N GLY A 272 -13.44 1.59 -23.67
CA GLY A 272 -13.56 1.54 -22.21
C GLY A 272 -13.99 0.16 -21.69
N LYS A 273 -15.05 -0.43 -22.27
CA LYS A 273 -15.55 -1.76 -21.90
C LYS A 273 -14.50 -2.87 -22.05
N TRP A 274 -13.67 -2.81 -23.09
CA TRP A 274 -12.62 -3.81 -23.34
C TRP A 274 -11.48 -3.68 -22.36
N ARG A 275 -11.09 -2.46 -21.99
CA ARG A 275 -10.10 -2.21 -20.96
C ARG A 275 -10.59 -2.73 -19.62
N GLU A 276 -11.81 -2.39 -19.21
CA GLU A 276 -12.40 -2.84 -17.95
C GLU A 276 -12.48 -4.37 -17.88
N LEU A 277 -12.99 -5.01 -18.93
CA LEU A 277 -13.05 -6.46 -19.02
C LEU A 277 -11.66 -7.09 -18.93
N ARG A 278 -10.68 -6.61 -19.72
CA ARG A 278 -9.32 -7.14 -19.69
C ARG A 278 -8.67 -6.98 -18.31
N ASN A 279 -8.86 -5.82 -17.68
CA ASN A 279 -8.35 -5.59 -16.33
C ASN A 279 -9.01 -6.53 -15.34
N THR A 280 -10.32 -6.68 -15.39
CA THR A 280 -11.05 -7.62 -14.55
C THR A 280 -10.54 -9.04 -14.75
N LEU A 281 -10.43 -9.51 -15.98
CA LEU A 281 -9.96 -10.87 -16.30
C LEU A 281 -8.47 -11.07 -16.00
N GLY A 282 -7.63 -10.06 -16.22
CA GLY A 282 -6.17 -10.15 -16.05
C GLY A 282 -5.69 -9.95 -14.61
N GLN A 283 -6.36 -9.09 -13.83
CA GLN A 283 -6.01 -8.82 -12.44
C GLN A 283 -6.53 -9.88 -11.46
N MET A 284 -7.37 -10.79 -11.92
CA MET A 284 -8.00 -11.79 -11.08
C MET A 284 -7.18 -13.06 -10.94
N ARG A 285 -6.08 -12.91 -10.27
CA ARG A 285 -5.36 -14.07 -9.72
C ARG A 285 -5.94 -14.40 -8.34
N LEU A 286 -7.22 -14.79 -8.31
CA LEU A 286 -7.88 -15.22 -7.05
C LEU A 286 -7.11 -16.32 -6.33
N SER A 287 -6.40 -17.17 -7.08
CA SER A 287 -5.51 -18.19 -6.55
C SER A 287 -4.33 -17.63 -5.77
N ASP A 288 -3.84 -16.43 -6.14
CA ASP A 288 -2.65 -15.84 -5.56
C ASP A 288 -2.95 -15.06 -4.27
N LEU A 289 -4.24 -14.72 -4.03
CA LEU A 289 -4.63 -14.01 -2.81
C LEU A 289 -4.27 -14.87 -1.59
N ALA A 290 -3.37 -14.36 -0.77
CA ALA A 290 -2.84 -15.07 0.38
C ALA A 290 -3.82 -15.00 1.56
N VAL A 291 -4.55 -16.11 1.81
CA VAL A 291 -5.58 -16.20 2.85
C VAL A 291 -5.29 -17.38 3.74
N GLY A 292 -5.12 -17.12 5.03
CA GLY A 292 -4.87 -18.13 6.04
C GLY A 292 -6.12 -18.94 6.40
N SER A 293 -5.90 -20.02 7.13
CA SER A 293 -6.96 -20.93 7.61
C SER A 293 -8.00 -20.24 8.50
N ASP A 294 -7.62 -19.14 9.15
CA ASP A 294 -8.50 -18.29 9.97
C ASP A 294 -9.32 -17.28 9.13
N GLY A 295 -9.26 -17.35 7.80
CA GLY A 295 -10.02 -16.49 6.90
C GLY A 295 -9.48 -15.08 6.74
N ARG A 296 -8.22 -14.84 7.07
CA ARG A 296 -7.62 -13.50 6.98
C ARG A 296 -6.57 -13.42 5.88
N ASN A 297 -6.61 -12.34 5.11
CA ASN A 297 -5.57 -12.06 4.12
C ASN A 297 -4.32 -11.51 4.81
N ARG A 298 -3.19 -12.16 4.57
CA ARG A 298 -1.85 -11.76 5.06
C ARG A 298 -0.84 -11.85 3.94
N CYS A 299 -0.02 -10.83 3.84
CA CYS A 299 1.17 -10.83 3.00
C CYS A 299 2.21 -9.87 3.57
N LEU A 300 3.44 -9.97 3.13
CA LEU A 300 4.47 -8.99 3.47
C LEU A 300 4.04 -7.60 2.98
N LEU A 301 4.00 -6.64 3.87
CA LEU A 301 3.69 -5.24 3.56
C LEU A 301 4.85 -4.53 2.84
N SER A 302 6.02 -5.15 2.82
CA SER A 302 7.25 -4.66 2.18
C SER A 302 7.52 -3.18 2.55
N PRO A 303 7.76 -2.90 3.85
CA PRO A 303 7.96 -1.55 4.35
C PRO A 303 9.18 -0.88 3.71
N PHE A 304 9.11 0.42 3.50
CA PHE A 304 10.18 1.24 2.91
C PHE A 304 10.65 0.79 1.51
N GLN A 305 9.85 0.02 0.77
CA GLN A 305 10.27 -0.56 -0.51
C GLN A 305 10.33 0.47 -1.65
N SER A 306 9.47 1.48 -1.68
CA SER A 306 9.51 2.53 -2.69
C SER A 306 10.61 3.57 -2.42
N ARG A 307 10.97 4.35 -3.45
CA ARG A 307 11.89 5.49 -3.29
C ARG A 307 11.41 6.52 -2.28
N THR A 308 10.10 6.71 -2.16
CA THR A 308 9.47 7.60 -1.18
C THR A 308 9.31 6.97 0.21
N GLY A 309 9.80 5.76 0.42
CA GLY A 309 9.67 5.02 1.68
C GLY A 309 8.29 4.43 1.93
N ARG A 310 7.36 4.49 0.97
CA ARG A 310 6.05 3.82 1.07
C ARG A 310 6.20 2.30 1.06
N ASN A 311 5.27 1.61 1.66
CA ASN A 311 5.15 0.16 1.56
C ASN A 311 4.79 -0.25 0.13
N GLN A 312 5.27 -1.42 -0.31
CA GLN A 312 4.93 -2.01 -1.60
C GLN A 312 4.58 -3.49 -1.45
N PRO A 313 3.42 -3.81 -0.87
CA PRO A 313 2.94 -5.19 -0.79
C PRO A 313 2.71 -5.76 -2.19
N SER A 314 2.67 -7.09 -2.29
CA SER A 314 2.41 -7.78 -3.55
C SER A 314 1.03 -7.43 -4.11
N ASN A 315 0.99 -6.98 -5.37
CA ASN A 315 -0.26 -6.65 -6.06
C ASN A 315 -1.21 -7.84 -6.24
N SER A 316 -0.73 -9.08 -6.18
CA SER A 316 -1.58 -10.27 -6.34
C SER A 316 -1.97 -10.93 -5.02
N LYS A 317 -1.13 -10.78 -3.98
CA LYS A 317 -1.33 -11.46 -2.69
C LYS A 317 -2.11 -10.61 -1.67
N PHE A 318 -2.05 -9.28 -1.79
CA PHE A 318 -2.67 -8.34 -0.85
C PHE A 318 -4.06 -7.91 -1.34
N ILE A 319 -5.08 -7.93 -0.48
CA ILE A 319 -6.48 -7.65 -0.87
C ILE A 319 -6.69 -6.25 -1.47
N PHE A 320 -5.87 -5.27 -1.12
CA PHE A 320 -5.94 -3.93 -1.71
C PHE A 320 -5.12 -3.78 -3.00
N GLY A 321 -4.36 -4.80 -3.40
CA GLY A 321 -3.54 -4.80 -4.62
C GLY A 321 -4.33 -5.03 -5.91
N PRO A 322 -5.24 -6.04 -5.98
CA PRO A 322 -6.00 -6.36 -7.20
C PRO A 322 -7.08 -5.32 -7.54
N SER A 323 -7.99 -5.70 -8.44
CA SER A 323 -9.14 -4.87 -8.82
C SER A 323 -9.97 -4.41 -7.63
N ALA A 324 -10.44 -3.17 -7.66
CA ALA A 324 -11.19 -2.54 -6.58
C ALA A 324 -12.43 -3.34 -6.15
N TRP A 325 -13.09 -4.05 -7.06
CA TRP A 325 -14.27 -4.85 -6.74
C TRP A 325 -13.96 -6.05 -5.80
N LEU A 326 -12.74 -6.61 -5.84
CA LEU A 326 -12.32 -7.68 -4.92
C LEU A 326 -12.24 -7.24 -3.46
N ARG A 327 -12.09 -5.95 -3.21
CA ARG A 327 -12.10 -5.38 -1.86
C ARG A 327 -13.43 -5.63 -1.14
N SER A 328 -14.51 -5.88 -1.88
CA SER A 328 -15.80 -6.27 -1.32
C SER A 328 -15.80 -7.68 -0.68
N LEU A 329 -14.70 -8.43 -0.80
CA LEU A 329 -14.46 -9.62 0.03
C LEU A 329 -14.13 -9.25 1.49
N ILE A 330 -13.68 -8.00 1.78
CA ILE A 330 -13.43 -7.56 3.15
C ILE A 330 -14.77 -7.51 3.89
N LYS A 331 -14.88 -8.36 4.90
CA LYS A 331 -16.08 -8.51 5.72
C LYS A 331 -15.67 -8.81 7.16
N PRO A 332 -16.10 -8.00 8.12
CA PRO A 332 -15.83 -8.28 9.52
C PRO A 332 -16.52 -9.58 9.96
N THR A 333 -15.98 -10.23 10.97
CA THR A 333 -16.63 -11.38 11.62
C THR A 333 -17.79 -10.95 12.50
N GLU A 334 -18.65 -11.89 12.90
CA GLU A 334 -19.77 -11.61 13.80
C GLU A 334 -19.29 -10.95 15.10
N GLY A 335 -20.01 -9.92 15.55
CA GLY A 335 -19.65 -9.11 16.72
C GLY A 335 -18.52 -8.10 16.49
N MET A 336 -17.93 -8.07 15.29
CA MET A 336 -16.83 -7.19 14.91
C MET A 336 -17.26 -6.17 13.85
N SER A 337 -16.53 -5.07 13.79
CA SER A 337 -16.59 -4.07 12.73
C SER A 337 -15.20 -3.74 12.24
N VAL A 338 -15.09 -3.36 10.97
CA VAL A 338 -13.88 -2.73 10.43
C VAL A 338 -14.16 -1.26 10.14
N ALA A 339 -13.13 -0.43 10.19
CA ALA A 339 -13.23 0.94 9.75
C ALA A 339 -12.08 1.30 8.83
N TYR A 340 -12.40 1.98 7.73
CA TYR A 340 -11.43 2.59 6.83
C TYR A 340 -11.28 4.05 7.23
N VAL A 341 -10.07 4.44 7.63
CA VAL A 341 -9.78 5.80 8.12
C VAL A 341 -8.69 6.40 7.26
N ASP A 342 -8.95 7.57 6.64
CA ASP A 342 -8.01 8.26 5.75
C ASP A 342 -7.83 9.73 6.11
N TRP A 343 -6.74 10.33 5.64
CA TRP A 343 -6.57 11.79 5.70
C TRP A 343 -7.32 12.47 4.57
N SER A 344 -8.10 13.48 4.92
CA SER A 344 -8.78 14.31 3.92
C SER A 344 -7.76 15.11 3.11
N GLN A 345 -7.71 14.91 1.78
CA GLN A 345 -6.82 15.61 0.83
C GLN A 345 -5.36 15.71 1.30
N GLN A 346 -4.76 14.61 1.74
CA GLN A 346 -3.45 14.53 2.37
C GLN A 346 -2.36 15.32 1.62
N GLU A 347 -2.18 15.06 0.33
CA GLU A 347 -1.09 15.70 -0.44
C GLU A 347 -1.26 17.22 -0.54
N PHE A 348 -2.52 17.72 -0.64
CA PHE A 348 -2.79 19.16 -0.63
C PHE A 348 -2.44 19.79 0.73
N GLY A 349 -2.82 19.14 1.82
CA GLY A 349 -2.51 19.60 3.18
C GLY A 349 -1.01 19.62 3.45
N ILE A 350 -0.26 18.58 3.04
CA ILE A 350 1.20 18.52 3.15
C ILE A 350 1.84 19.68 2.37
N ALA A 351 1.39 19.91 1.13
CA ALA A 351 1.90 21.00 0.30
C ALA A 351 1.61 22.37 0.92
N ALA A 352 0.42 22.59 1.48
CA ALA A 352 0.06 23.82 2.19
C ALA A 352 0.97 24.07 3.41
N ALA A 353 1.22 23.03 4.20
CA ALA A 353 2.07 23.12 5.39
C ALA A 353 3.52 23.45 5.04
N PHE A 354 4.15 22.70 4.14
CA PHE A 354 5.56 22.88 3.82
C PHE A 354 5.85 24.14 2.99
N SER A 355 4.97 24.50 2.07
CA SER A 355 5.11 25.74 1.30
C SER A 355 4.85 26.99 2.12
N ARG A 356 4.16 26.87 3.25
CA ARG A 356 3.64 27.99 4.06
C ARG A 356 2.83 28.98 3.22
N ASP A 357 2.12 28.49 2.21
CA ASP A 357 1.21 29.28 1.40
C ASP A 357 -0.09 29.48 2.15
N LEU A 358 -0.37 30.73 2.56
CA LEU A 358 -1.52 31.03 3.40
C LEU A 358 -2.86 30.78 2.69
N ASN A 359 -2.93 31.08 1.38
CA ASN A 359 -4.14 30.82 0.60
C ASN A 359 -4.40 29.33 0.50
N MET A 360 -3.35 28.52 0.33
CA MET A 360 -3.46 27.06 0.29
C MET A 360 -3.87 26.49 1.65
N ALA A 361 -3.32 27.01 2.75
CA ALA A 361 -3.69 26.63 4.11
C ALA A 361 -5.15 27.00 4.44
N GLU A 362 -5.62 28.17 4.01
CA GLU A 362 -7.02 28.58 4.14
C GLU A 362 -7.96 27.70 3.32
N ALA A 363 -7.57 27.39 2.07
CA ALA A 363 -8.32 26.49 1.21
C ALA A 363 -8.46 25.10 1.84
N TYR A 364 -7.40 24.55 2.44
CA TYR A 364 -7.46 23.28 3.16
C TYR A 364 -8.45 23.32 4.33
N ARG A 365 -8.34 24.34 5.19
CA ARG A 365 -9.22 24.50 6.38
C ARG A 365 -10.70 24.72 6.03
N SER A 366 -11.00 25.11 4.77
CA SER A 366 -12.39 25.25 4.32
C SER A 366 -13.14 23.92 4.18
N GLY A 367 -12.44 22.79 4.24
CA GLY A 367 -12.97 21.44 4.01
C GLY A 367 -13.17 21.06 2.54
N ASP A 368 -13.16 22.02 1.61
CA ASP A 368 -13.21 21.79 0.16
C ASP A 368 -12.18 22.67 -0.57
N PRO A 369 -10.91 22.27 -0.57
CA PRO A 369 -9.83 23.08 -1.14
C PRO A 369 -10.00 23.35 -2.63
N TYR A 370 -10.72 22.50 -3.34
CA TYR A 370 -10.96 22.65 -4.77
C TYR A 370 -11.95 23.78 -5.07
N LEU A 371 -13.02 23.86 -4.29
CA LEU A 371 -13.97 24.97 -4.40
C LEU A 371 -13.38 26.27 -3.84
N ALA A 372 -12.61 26.18 -2.77
CA ALA A 372 -11.89 27.33 -2.22
C ALA A 372 -10.89 27.90 -3.22
N PHE A 373 -10.15 27.05 -3.94
CA PHE A 373 -9.28 27.50 -5.03
C PHE A 373 -10.06 28.25 -6.12
N ALA A 374 -11.21 27.71 -6.57
CA ALA A 374 -12.05 28.40 -7.56
C ALA A 374 -12.54 29.77 -7.09
N LYS A 375 -12.86 29.92 -5.80
CA LYS A 375 -13.26 31.20 -5.19
C LYS A 375 -12.08 32.18 -5.09
N GLN A 376 -10.95 31.73 -4.59
CA GLN A 376 -9.73 32.53 -4.44
C GLN A 376 -9.19 33.02 -5.78
N ALA A 377 -9.35 32.19 -6.84
CA ALA A 377 -8.99 32.54 -8.21
C ALA A 377 -10.02 33.47 -8.90
N GLY A 378 -11.13 33.80 -8.25
CA GLY A 378 -12.19 34.62 -8.83
C GLY A 378 -13.02 33.95 -9.92
N ALA A 379 -12.89 32.64 -10.10
CA ALA A 379 -13.60 31.88 -11.13
C ALA A 379 -15.07 31.59 -10.76
N VAL A 380 -15.40 31.63 -9.48
CA VAL A 380 -16.77 31.47 -8.97
C VAL A 380 -17.02 32.48 -7.84
N PRO A 381 -18.27 32.87 -7.59
CA PRO A 381 -18.59 33.83 -6.54
C PRO A 381 -18.36 33.26 -5.14
N PRO A 382 -18.15 34.11 -4.12
CA PRO A 382 -17.88 33.66 -2.74
C PRO A 382 -18.95 32.73 -2.15
N HIS A 383 -20.22 32.89 -2.55
CA HIS A 383 -21.34 32.08 -2.09
C HIS A 383 -21.51 30.75 -2.86
N ALA A 384 -20.64 30.44 -3.82
CA ALA A 384 -20.67 29.18 -4.56
C ALA A 384 -20.59 27.97 -3.63
N THR A 385 -21.37 26.92 -3.96
CA THR A 385 -21.38 25.64 -3.23
C THR A 385 -20.99 24.48 -4.14
N LYS A 386 -20.65 23.34 -3.53
CA LYS A 386 -20.38 22.10 -4.27
C LYS A 386 -21.53 21.69 -5.20
N GLN A 387 -22.77 22.00 -4.83
CA GLN A 387 -23.96 21.66 -5.60
C GLN A 387 -24.19 22.64 -6.76
N SER A 388 -24.03 23.95 -6.51
CA SER A 388 -24.28 24.99 -7.52
C SER A 388 -23.21 25.10 -8.59
N HIS A 389 -21.95 24.75 -8.29
CA HIS A 389 -20.77 24.90 -9.19
C HIS A 389 -19.99 23.59 -9.31
N LYS A 390 -20.70 22.49 -9.62
CA LYS A 390 -20.10 21.15 -9.74
C LYS A 390 -19.02 21.06 -10.82
N ARG A 391 -19.25 21.71 -11.96
CA ARG A 391 -18.33 21.68 -13.11
C ARG A 391 -17.05 22.42 -12.77
N GLU A 392 -17.15 23.64 -12.30
CA GLU A 392 -16.01 24.48 -11.95
C GLU A 392 -15.17 23.78 -10.85
N ARG A 393 -15.84 23.30 -9.80
CA ARG A 393 -15.17 22.53 -8.75
C ARG A 393 -14.43 21.30 -9.30
N ALA A 394 -15.02 20.59 -10.28
CA ALA A 394 -14.37 19.44 -10.90
C ALA A 394 -13.14 19.83 -11.71
N LEU A 395 -13.20 20.93 -12.47
CA LEU A 395 -12.06 21.48 -13.22
C LEU A 395 -10.92 21.89 -12.29
N PHE A 396 -11.23 22.62 -11.22
CA PHE A 396 -10.26 23.07 -10.24
C PHE A 396 -9.66 21.89 -9.43
N LYS A 397 -10.45 20.84 -9.15
CA LYS A 397 -9.96 19.58 -8.60
C LYS A 397 -8.97 18.91 -9.56
N GLY A 398 -9.32 18.78 -10.83
CA GLY A 398 -8.45 18.21 -11.86
C GLY A 398 -7.15 18.98 -12.01
N CYS A 399 -7.21 20.31 -11.97
CA CYS A 399 -6.02 21.17 -12.00
C CYS A 399 -5.13 20.94 -10.77
N THR A 400 -5.69 20.98 -9.56
CA THR A 400 -4.95 20.81 -8.32
C THR A 400 -4.22 19.46 -8.29
N LEU A 401 -4.93 18.38 -8.59
CA LEU A 401 -4.33 17.05 -8.65
C LEU A 401 -3.28 16.95 -9.78
N GLY A 402 -3.57 17.51 -10.95
CA GLY A 402 -2.63 17.55 -12.06
C GLY A 402 -1.34 18.28 -11.72
N VAL A 403 -1.41 19.41 -11.04
CA VAL A 403 -0.23 20.18 -10.57
C VAL A 403 0.59 19.37 -9.56
N GLN A 404 -0.05 18.71 -8.60
CA GLN A 404 0.64 17.87 -7.62
C GLN A 404 1.44 16.75 -8.29
N TYR A 405 0.96 16.21 -9.43
CA TYR A 405 1.68 15.21 -10.22
C TYR A 405 2.56 15.82 -11.33
N GLY A 406 2.76 17.12 -11.34
CA GLY A 406 3.62 17.82 -12.30
C GLY A 406 3.11 17.77 -13.74
N MET A 407 1.80 17.73 -13.95
CA MET A 407 1.20 17.75 -15.31
C MET A 407 1.42 19.11 -15.95
N GLY A 408 1.88 19.11 -17.23
CA GLY A 408 1.83 20.27 -18.09
C GLY A 408 0.44 20.47 -18.71
N ALA A 409 0.24 21.57 -19.44
CA ALA A 409 -1.05 21.95 -19.99
C ALA A 409 -1.68 20.88 -20.91
N GLU A 410 -0.89 20.22 -21.76
CA GLU A 410 -1.35 19.15 -22.66
C GLU A 410 -1.90 17.93 -21.89
N SER A 411 -1.13 17.47 -20.88
CA SER A 411 -1.55 16.34 -20.05
C SER A 411 -2.77 16.70 -19.19
N LEU A 412 -2.83 17.93 -18.68
CA LEU A 412 -3.96 18.41 -17.91
C LEU A 412 -5.22 18.51 -18.78
N SER A 413 -5.13 19.13 -19.99
CA SER A 413 -6.21 19.21 -20.98
C SER A 413 -6.81 17.83 -21.26
N ALA A 414 -5.95 16.84 -21.56
CA ALA A 414 -6.40 15.47 -21.80
C ALA A 414 -7.03 14.82 -20.56
N SER A 415 -6.56 15.16 -19.36
CA SER A 415 -7.05 14.59 -18.09
C SER A 415 -8.43 15.13 -17.71
N ILE A 416 -8.66 16.44 -17.88
CA ILE A 416 -9.93 17.10 -17.52
C ILE A 416 -10.95 17.13 -18.65
N GLY A 417 -10.56 16.70 -19.87
CA GLY A 417 -11.45 16.67 -21.04
C GLY A 417 -11.81 18.07 -21.59
N GLU A 418 -10.94 19.06 -21.39
CA GLU A 418 -11.14 20.44 -21.82
C GLU A 418 -10.07 20.86 -22.84
N THR A 419 -10.22 22.06 -23.44
CA THR A 419 -9.25 22.58 -24.41
C THR A 419 -7.90 22.91 -23.76
N LEU A 420 -6.84 22.98 -24.57
CA LEU A 420 -5.50 23.35 -24.12
C LEU A 420 -5.47 24.75 -23.48
N ASP A 421 -6.29 25.69 -23.99
CA ASP A 421 -6.35 27.06 -23.45
C ASP A 421 -7.00 27.10 -22.06
N VAL A 422 -8.04 26.29 -21.82
CA VAL A 422 -8.62 26.10 -20.47
C VAL A 422 -7.59 25.53 -19.52
N ALA A 423 -6.84 24.52 -19.95
CA ALA A 423 -5.79 23.92 -19.11
C ALA A 423 -4.65 24.92 -18.79
N ARG A 424 -4.22 25.73 -19.76
CA ARG A 424 -3.25 26.80 -19.56
C ARG A 424 -3.75 27.86 -18.58
N GLU A 425 -5.00 28.26 -18.71
CA GLU A 425 -5.62 29.22 -17.81
C GLU A 425 -5.71 28.69 -16.37
N LEU A 426 -6.14 27.45 -16.18
CA LEU A 426 -6.17 26.81 -14.86
C LEU A 426 -4.78 26.75 -14.19
N LEU A 427 -3.74 26.40 -14.94
CA LEU A 427 -2.35 26.41 -14.44
C LEU A 427 -1.89 27.82 -14.10
N ARG A 428 -2.24 28.83 -14.90
CA ARG A 428 -1.95 30.23 -14.63
C ARG A 428 -2.62 30.70 -13.34
N LEU A 429 -3.91 30.40 -13.17
CA LEU A 429 -4.68 30.73 -11.97
C LEU A 429 -4.08 30.03 -10.75
N HIS A 430 -3.70 28.75 -10.84
CA HIS A 430 -3.07 28.02 -9.73
C HIS A 430 -1.73 28.67 -9.33
N ARG A 431 -0.91 29.07 -10.30
CA ARG A 431 0.36 29.75 -10.03
C ARG A 431 0.17 31.12 -9.37
N GLN A 432 -0.86 31.86 -9.78
CA GLN A 432 -1.17 33.17 -9.19
C GLN A 432 -1.79 33.05 -7.79
N THR A 433 -2.64 32.05 -7.57
CA THR A 433 -3.31 31.85 -6.27
C THR A 433 -2.38 31.30 -5.22
N TYR A 434 -1.44 30.40 -5.62
CA TYR A 434 -0.53 29.70 -4.71
C TYR A 434 0.96 29.92 -5.06
N PRO A 435 1.45 31.18 -5.07
CA PRO A 435 2.81 31.47 -5.53
C PRO A 435 3.91 30.88 -4.64
N LYS A 436 3.66 30.75 -3.32
CA LYS A 436 4.62 30.15 -2.40
C LYS A 436 4.76 28.65 -2.60
N PHE A 437 3.67 27.96 -2.94
CA PHE A 437 3.72 26.55 -3.31
C PHE A 437 4.63 26.31 -4.52
N TRP A 438 4.47 27.09 -5.59
CA TRP A 438 5.30 26.94 -6.79
C TRP A 438 6.77 27.19 -6.50
N LYS A 439 7.09 28.26 -5.75
CA LYS A 439 8.46 28.55 -5.34
C LYS A 439 9.06 27.44 -4.48
N TRP A 440 8.29 26.89 -3.54
CA TRP A 440 8.73 25.77 -2.72
C TRP A 440 8.97 24.51 -3.54
N SER A 441 8.07 24.17 -4.46
CA SER A 441 8.19 22.99 -5.32
C SER A 441 9.42 23.09 -6.25
N GLU A 442 9.65 24.25 -6.86
CA GLU A 442 10.83 24.55 -7.67
C GLU A 442 12.10 24.47 -6.84
N SER A 443 12.12 25.06 -5.64
CA SER A 443 13.27 25.01 -4.73
C SER A 443 13.62 23.58 -4.28
N ALA A 444 12.65 22.68 -4.16
CA ALA A 444 12.93 21.27 -3.83
C ALA A 444 13.68 20.56 -4.97
N VAL A 445 13.33 20.88 -6.22
CA VAL A 445 14.05 20.35 -7.40
C VAL A 445 15.46 20.93 -7.47
N ASP A 446 15.60 22.23 -7.32
CA ASP A 446 16.92 22.92 -7.33
C ASP A 446 17.84 22.37 -6.23
N TYR A 447 17.30 22.21 -5.02
CA TYR A 447 18.03 21.60 -3.90
C TYR A 447 18.52 20.19 -4.24
N ALA A 448 17.62 19.36 -4.80
CA ALA A 448 17.95 18.01 -5.20
C ALA A 448 19.08 17.95 -6.23
N MET A 449 19.04 18.84 -7.21
CA MET A 449 20.05 18.91 -8.27
C MET A 449 21.40 19.43 -7.77
N VAL A 450 21.41 20.35 -6.80
CA VAL A 450 22.65 20.92 -6.24
C VAL A 450 23.31 19.98 -5.23
N TYR A 451 22.52 19.39 -4.32
CA TYR A 451 23.04 18.58 -3.22
C TYR A 451 23.05 17.07 -3.50
N GLY A 452 22.49 16.63 -4.62
CA GLY A 452 22.45 15.22 -5.01
C GLY A 452 21.57 14.34 -4.12
N SER A 453 20.69 14.94 -3.29
CA SER A 453 19.81 14.19 -2.41
C SER A 453 18.59 14.98 -1.94
N LEU A 454 17.53 14.27 -1.56
CA LEU A 454 16.37 14.77 -0.82
C LEU A 454 16.14 13.93 0.42
N SER A 455 15.63 14.54 1.49
CA SER A 455 15.30 13.83 2.73
C SER A 455 13.93 14.23 3.25
N THR A 456 13.25 13.31 3.92
CA THR A 456 12.05 13.58 4.73
C THR A 456 12.43 14.22 6.07
N VAL A 457 11.43 14.68 6.82
CA VAL A 457 11.60 15.20 8.18
C VAL A 457 12.23 14.19 9.13
N PHE A 458 11.98 12.88 8.91
CA PHE A 458 12.58 11.80 9.71
C PHE A 458 13.77 11.12 9.01
N GLY A 459 14.36 11.78 8.00
CA GLY A 459 15.65 11.40 7.43
C GLY A 459 15.60 10.20 6.49
N TRP A 460 14.43 9.85 5.94
CA TRP A 460 14.42 8.95 4.80
C TRP A 460 15.05 9.66 3.61
N ASN A 461 16.22 9.19 3.21
CA ASN A 461 17.04 9.85 2.20
C ASN A 461 16.85 9.25 0.81
N LEU A 462 16.82 10.09 -0.23
CA LEU A 462 16.84 9.72 -1.64
C LEU A 462 18.08 10.32 -2.30
N HIS A 463 19.00 9.48 -2.75
CA HIS A 463 20.13 9.92 -3.58
C HIS A 463 19.68 10.13 -5.03
N ILE A 464 20.15 11.21 -5.63
CA ILE A 464 19.75 11.66 -6.96
C ILE A 464 20.83 11.28 -7.96
N GLY A 465 20.44 10.53 -9.00
CA GLY A 465 21.30 10.24 -10.15
C GLY A 465 21.20 11.33 -11.23
N SER A 466 22.07 11.27 -12.22
CA SER A 466 22.11 12.21 -13.36
C SER A 466 20.87 12.17 -14.25
N ASP A 467 20.11 11.07 -14.20
CA ASP A 467 18.89 10.79 -14.96
C ASP A 467 17.59 11.09 -14.21
N ALA A 468 17.68 11.80 -13.09
CA ALA A 468 16.54 12.05 -12.22
C ALA A 468 15.45 12.88 -12.92
N ASN A 469 14.21 12.41 -12.83
CA ASN A 469 13.06 13.11 -13.40
C ASN A 469 12.63 14.26 -12.46
N PRO A 470 12.67 15.54 -12.91
CA PRO A 470 12.29 16.69 -12.09
C PRO A 470 10.87 16.60 -11.48
N ARG A 471 9.92 16.00 -12.20
CA ARG A 471 8.55 15.79 -11.66
C ARG A 471 8.55 14.87 -10.44
N SER A 472 9.34 13.80 -10.49
CA SER A 472 9.47 12.89 -9.35
C SER A 472 10.15 13.58 -8.16
N LEU A 473 11.10 14.49 -8.39
CA LEU A 473 11.75 15.27 -7.35
C LEU A 473 10.78 16.28 -6.71
N ALA A 474 9.97 16.97 -7.51
CA ALA A 474 8.95 17.90 -7.02
C ALA A 474 7.89 17.19 -6.15
N ASN A 475 7.54 15.95 -6.49
CA ASN A 475 6.54 15.15 -5.75
C ASN A 475 7.09 14.47 -4.49
N PHE A 476 8.41 14.24 -4.43
CA PHE A 476 9.03 13.52 -3.32
C PHE A 476 8.69 14.10 -1.94
N PRO A 477 8.76 15.42 -1.70
CA PRO A 477 8.46 15.98 -0.39
C PRO A 477 7.04 15.67 0.10
N CYS A 478 6.03 15.74 -0.78
CA CYS A 478 4.66 15.40 -0.40
C CYS A 478 4.50 13.90 -0.15
N GLN A 479 4.90 13.07 -1.11
CA GLN A 479 4.66 11.62 -1.03
C GLN A 479 5.48 10.95 0.07
N ALA A 480 6.74 11.36 0.26
CA ALA A 480 7.61 10.74 1.24
C ALA A 480 7.27 11.17 2.68
N ASN A 481 6.90 12.44 2.91
CA ASN A 481 6.42 12.87 4.22
C ASN A 481 5.01 12.37 4.53
N GLY A 482 4.14 12.15 3.54
CA GLY A 482 2.90 11.40 3.71
C GLY A 482 3.15 9.97 4.21
N ALA A 483 4.20 9.31 3.70
CA ALA A 483 4.61 8.00 4.23
C ALA A 483 5.17 8.09 5.67
N GLU A 484 5.87 9.16 6.05
CA GLU A 484 6.28 9.39 7.46
C GLU A 484 5.08 9.55 8.39
N MET A 485 4.08 10.32 7.96
CA MET A 485 2.83 10.49 8.72
C MET A 485 2.14 9.14 8.94
N LEU A 486 1.98 8.34 7.89
CA LEU A 486 1.34 7.02 7.99
C LEU A 486 2.11 6.10 8.95
N ARG A 487 3.44 6.06 8.84
CA ARG A 487 4.28 5.24 9.74
C ARG A 487 4.12 5.65 11.20
N LEU A 488 4.18 6.95 11.48
CA LEU A 488 4.01 7.43 12.85
C LEU A 488 2.60 7.14 13.39
N ALA A 489 1.57 7.35 12.56
CA ALA A 489 0.19 7.01 12.93
C ALA A 489 0.03 5.52 13.25
N CYS A 490 0.59 4.62 12.42
CA CYS A 490 0.57 3.18 12.69
C CYS A 490 1.28 2.82 14.02
N CYS A 491 2.43 3.45 14.32
CA CYS A 491 3.11 3.25 15.59
C CYS A 491 2.20 3.64 16.77
N LEU A 492 1.65 4.85 16.72
CA LEU A 492 0.76 5.37 17.78
C LEU A 492 -0.50 4.51 17.96
N MET A 493 -1.09 4.04 16.87
CA MET A 493 -2.26 3.16 16.91
C MET A 493 -1.96 1.83 17.61
N VAL A 494 -0.89 1.15 17.21
CA VAL A 494 -0.51 -0.15 17.80
C VAL A 494 -0.18 0.01 19.29
N GLU A 495 0.53 1.05 19.66
CA GLU A 495 0.87 1.33 21.08
C GLU A 495 -0.35 1.69 21.94
N ARG A 496 -1.41 2.21 21.34
CA ARG A 496 -2.69 2.50 21.98
C ARG A 496 -3.67 1.32 21.92
N GLY A 497 -3.23 0.16 21.41
CA GLY A 497 -4.05 -1.06 21.35
C GLY A 497 -5.12 -1.02 20.24
N VAL A 498 -5.05 -0.10 19.28
CA VAL A 498 -5.95 -0.10 18.12
C VAL A 498 -5.69 -1.35 17.26
N GLY A 499 -6.74 -2.04 16.90
CA GLY A 499 -6.70 -3.25 16.06
C GLY A 499 -6.37 -2.93 14.59
N LEU A 500 -5.11 -2.58 14.31
CA LEU A 500 -4.65 -2.19 12.98
C LEU A 500 -4.48 -3.41 12.07
N CYS A 501 -5.22 -3.46 10.94
CA CYS A 501 -5.21 -4.57 9.98
C CYS A 501 -4.24 -4.32 8.81
N ALA A 502 -4.27 -3.13 8.22
CA ALA A 502 -3.47 -2.81 7.04
C ALA A 502 -3.30 -1.30 6.83
N PRO A 503 -2.15 -0.84 6.29
CA PRO A 503 -1.99 0.48 5.74
C PRO A 503 -2.40 0.46 4.26
N VAL A 504 -3.12 1.48 3.78
CA VAL A 504 -3.62 1.57 2.40
C VAL A 504 -3.37 2.97 1.85
N HIS A 505 -2.27 3.19 1.14
CA HIS A 505 -1.85 4.50 0.59
C HIS A 505 -1.68 5.57 1.68
N ASP A 506 -2.70 6.40 1.91
CA ASP A 506 -2.81 7.46 2.91
C ASP A 506 -3.87 7.14 3.98
N ALA A 507 -4.31 5.91 4.04
CA ALA A 507 -5.36 5.41 4.94
C ALA A 507 -4.89 4.19 5.73
N VAL A 508 -5.71 3.80 6.69
CA VAL A 508 -5.57 2.54 7.43
C VAL A 508 -6.91 1.80 7.50
N LEU A 509 -6.82 0.48 7.50
CA LEU A 509 -7.94 -0.38 7.87
C LEU A 509 -7.72 -0.85 9.31
N ILE A 510 -8.70 -0.58 10.17
CA ILE A 510 -8.71 -1.00 11.58
C ILE A 510 -9.90 -1.92 11.86
N GLU A 511 -9.84 -2.67 12.94
CA GLU A 511 -10.88 -3.59 13.39
C GLU A 511 -11.08 -3.48 14.89
N GLY A 512 -12.31 -3.61 15.34
CA GLY A 512 -12.68 -3.64 16.76
C GLY A 512 -14.05 -4.26 17.00
N PRO A 513 -14.41 -4.55 18.26
CA PRO A 513 -15.76 -4.98 18.60
C PRO A 513 -16.79 -3.93 18.17
N THR A 514 -17.94 -4.39 17.69
CA THR A 514 -18.98 -3.49 17.13
C THR A 514 -19.49 -2.47 18.15
N ASP A 515 -19.58 -2.85 19.41
CA ASP A 515 -20.05 -1.98 20.51
C ASP A 515 -19.05 -0.88 20.90
N THR A 516 -17.78 -1.02 20.56
CA THR A 516 -16.72 -0.06 20.88
C THR A 516 -15.99 0.50 19.65
N ILE A 517 -16.48 0.21 18.44
CA ILE A 517 -15.79 0.60 17.20
C ILE A 517 -15.64 2.12 17.07
N GLU A 518 -16.61 2.91 17.51
CA GLU A 518 -16.52 4.37 17.47
C GLU A 518 -15.38 4.92 18.34
N GLN A 519 -15.13 4.29 19.49
CA GLN A 519 -13.97 4.63 20.35
C GLN A 519 -12.66 4.25 19.66
N THR A 520 -12.62 3.10 19.00
CA THR A 520 -11.46 2.64 18.24
C THR A 520 -11.15 3.58 17.06
N VAL A 521 -12.19 4.03 16.36
CA VAL A 521 -12.08 5.03 15.27
C VAL A 521 -11.56 6.37 15.82
N ALA A 522 -12.12 6.86 16.91
CA ALA A 522 -11.68 8.12 17.52
C ALA A 522 -10.21 8.06 17.96
N ALA A 523 -9.75 6.93 18.50
CA ALA A 523 -8.34 6.70 18.86
C ALA A 523 -7.43 6.69 17.61
N ALA A 524 -7.87 6.05 16.52
CA ALA A 524 -7.15 6.03 15.24
C ALA A 524 -7.05 7.42 14.61
N GLN A 525 -8.17 8.15 14.52
CA GLN A 525 -8.21 9.53 14.02
C GLN A 525 -7.31 10.47 14.85
N THR A 526 -7.30 10.31 16.17
CA THR A 526 -6.40 11.07 17.04
C THR A 526 -4.94 10.78 16.75
N ALA A 527 -4.56 9.49 16.57
CA ALA A 527 -3.21 9.10 16.20
C ALA A 527 -2.79 9.67 14.83
N MET A 528 -3.71 9.70 13.87
CA MET A 528 -3.46 10.26 12.53
C MET A 528 -3.28 11.77 12.58
N ARG A 529 -4.12 12.51 13.30
CA ARG A 529 -4.01 13.97 13.47
C ARG A 529 -2.69 14.33 14.18
N GLU A 530 -2.38 13.66 15.27
CA GLU A 530 -1.11 13.83 16.00
C GLU A 530 0.10 13.56 15.10
N ALA A 531 0.08 12.49 14.30
CA ALA A 531 1.15 12.19 13.37
C ALA A 531 1.32 13.29 12.30
N SER A 532 0.22 13.84 11.77
CA SER A 532 0.27 14.95 10.82
C SER A 532 0.84 16.21 11.48
N ALA A 533 0.37 16.57 12.68
CA ALA A 533 0.87 17.73 13.41
C ALA A 533 2.40 17.63 13.68
N ILE A 534 2.90 16.46 14.08
CA ILE A 534 4.33 16.24 14.33
C ILE A 534 5.14 16.37 13.03
N VAL A 535 4.72 15.71 11.95
CA VAL A 535 5.46 15.72 10.68
C VAL A 535 5.40 17.09 10.00
N LEU A 536 4.28 17.79 10.12
CA LEU A 536 4.03 19.07 9.43
C LEU A 536 4.29 20.31 10.32
N GLY A 537 4.99 20.14 11.45
CA GLY A 537 5.40 21.25 12.30
C GLY A 537 4.23 22.04 12.92
N GLY A 538 3.20 21.32 13.36
CA GLY A 538 1.99 21.86 14.00
C GLY A 538 0.79 22.02 13.07
N PHE A 539 0.91 21.68 11.76
CA PHE A 539 -0.23 21.69 10.84
C PHE A 539 -0.96 20.35 10.90
N GLU A 540 -2.13 20.33 11.49
CA GLU A 540 -2.97 19.15 11.66
C GLU A 540 -3.83 18.93 10.41
N LEU A 541 -3.90 17.66 9.95
CA LEU A 541 -4.77 17.26 8.85
C LEU A 541 -6.03 16.58 9.39
N ASP A 542 -7.17 16.91 8.78
CA ASP A 542 -8.45 16.28 9.05
C ASP A 542 -8.47 14.83 8.55
N THR A 543 -9.35 14.03 9.16
CA THR A 543 -9.50 12.62 8.85
C THR A 543 -10.97 12.26 8.68
N ASP A 544 -11.25 11.40 7.68
CA ASP A 544 -12.57 10.80 7.45
C ASP A 544 -12.54 9.33 7.87
N ALA A 545 -13.70 8.77 8.24
CA ALA A 545 -13.82 7.36 8.61
C ALA A 545 -15.12 6.76 8.08
N GLU A 546 -15.02 5.55 7.52
CA GLU A 546 -16.15 4.72 7.13
C GLU A 546 -16.17 3.45 7.98
N VAL A 547 -17.23 3.25 8.77
CA VAL A 547 -17.40 2.08 9.64
C VAL A 547 -18.30 1.07 8.94
N ILE A 548 -17.85 -0.18 8.92
CA ILE A 548 -18.54 -1.32 8.31
C ILE A 548 -18.70 -2.41 9.38
N SER A 549 -19.93 -2.66 9.81
CA SER A 549 -20.27 -3.66 10.82
C SER A 549 -20.79 -4.94 10.17
N HIS A 550 -20.47 -6.11 10.76
CA HIS A 550 -21.10 -7.36 10.33
C HIS A 550 -22.65 -7.26 10.36
N PRO A 551 -23.39 -7.77 9.35
CA PRO A 551 -22.95 -8.60 8.22
C PRO A 551 -22.56 -7.81 6.97
N GLN A 552 -22.46 -6.50 7.02
CA GLN A 552 -22.07 -5.66 5.89
C GLN A 552 -20.62 -5.95 5.45
N ARG A 553 -20.26 -5.48 4.26
CA ARG A 553 -18.92 -5.61 3.69
C ARG A 553 -18.39 -4.27 3.21
N TYR A 554 -17.07 -4.14 3.16
CA TYR A 554 -16.43 -2.96 2.59
C TYR A 554 -16.77 -2.85 1.10
N MET A 555 -17.15 -1.65 0.65
CA MET A 555 -17.53 -1.38 -0.74
C MET A 555 -16.71 -0.23 -1.30
N ASP A 556 -15.72 -0.52 -2.14
CA ASP A 556 -15.03 0.52 -2.90
C ASP A 556 -15.94 0.98 -4.05
N GLU A 557 -16.29 2.28 -4.09
CA GLU A 557 -17.18 2.85 -5.12
C GLU A 557 -16.77 2.47 -6.56
N ARG A 558 -15.46 2.39 -6.82
CA ARG A 558 -14.89 2.04 -8.13
C ARG A 558 -15.14 0.59 -8.54
N GLY A 559 -15.42 -0.27 -7.58
CA GLY A 559 -15.63 -1.70 -7.80
C GLY A 559 -17.07 -2.17 -7.63
N THR A 560 -17.97 -1.30 -7.17
CA THR A 560 -19.34 -1.68 -6.77
C THR A 560 -20.15 -2.31 -7.90
N GLU A 561 -20.10 -1.76 -9.10
CA GLU A 561 -20.86 -2.29 -10.24
C GLU A 561 -20.36 -3.68 -10.66
N MET A 562 -19.04 -3.84 -10.77
CA MET A 562 -18.43 -5.12 -11.10
C MET A 562 -18.71 -6.18 -10.01
N TRP A 563 -18.63 -5.77 -8.73
CA TRP A 563 -18.97 -6.67 -7.62
C TRP A 563 -20.41 -7.19 -7.73
N ARG A 564 -21.39 -6.30 -7.94
CA ARG A 564 -22.79 -6.69 -8.10
C ARG A 564 -23.00 -7.63 -9.29
N LEU A 565 -22.35 -7.35 -10.40
CA LEU A 565 -22.40 -8.19 -11.59
C LEU A 565 -21.84 -9.59 -11.33
N VAL A 566 -20.65 -9.67 -10.75
CA VAL A 566 -19.99 -10.95 -10.44
C VAL A 566 -20.76 -11.75 -9.40
N LEU A 567 -21.25 -11.08 -8.34
CA LEU A 567 -22.04 -11.72 -7.29
C LEU A 567 -23.36 -12.25 -7.85
N GLY A 568 -24.06 -11.48 -8.69
CA GLY A 568 -25.29 -11.95 -9.34
C GLY A 568 -25.07 -13.20 -10.20
N ILE A 569 -23.96 -13.25 -10.96
CA ILE A 569 -23.60 -14.47 -11.70
C ILE A 569 -23.35 -15.64 -10.74
N LEU A 570 -22.69 -15.40 -9.62
CA LEU A 570 -22.39 -16.44 -8.62
C LEU A 570 -23.68 -16.95 -7.95
N GLU A 571 -24.63 -16.06 -7.63
CA GLU A 571 -25.93 -16.37 -7.09
C GLU A 571 -26.78 -17.22 -8.07
N ASP A 572 -26.73 -16.90 -9.37
CA ASP A 572 -27.39 -17.68 -10.42
C ASP A 572 -26.80 -19.10 -10.56
N LEU A 573 -25.48 -19.26 -10.34
CA LEU A 573 -24.78 -20.55 -10.45
C LEU A 573 -24.99 -21.45 -9.23
N ASP A 574 -25.11 -20.90 -8.04
CA ASP A 574 -25.36 -21.64 -6.80
C ASP A 574 -26.30 -20.86 -5.88
N PRO A 575 -27.62 -20.83 -6.18
CA PRO A 575 -28.58 -20.05 -5.42
C PRO A 575 -28.78 -20.54 -3.99
N VAL A 576 -28.45 -21.79 -3.70
CA VAL A 576 -28.57 -22.39 -2.36
C VAL A 576 -27.49 -21.79 -1.43
N ARG A 577 -26.28 -21.61 -1.95
CA ARG A 577 -25.13 -21.13 -1.15
C ARG A 577 -25.02 -19.61 -1.13
N PHE A 578 -25.40 -18.92 -2.22
CA PHE A 578 -25.14 -17.49 -2.41
C PHE A 578 -26.41 -16.66 -2.62
N GLY A 579 -27.58 -17.31 -2.85
CA GLY A 579 -28.84 -16.59 -2.98
C GLY A 579 -29.17 -15.80 -1.71
N THR A 580 -29.39 -14.49 -1.87
CA THR A 580 -29.91 -13.68 -0.77
C THR A 580 -31.30 -14.18 -0.43
N ASN A 581 -31.54 -14.60 0.81
CA ASN A 581 -32.90 -14.87 1.34
C ASN A 581 -33.73 -13.57 1.31
N VAL A 582 -34.26 -13.24 0.13
CA VAL A 582 -35.35 -12.27 -0.01
C VAL A 582 -36.67 -13.04 0.27
N GLY A 583 -36.81 -13.46 1.49
CA GLY A 583 -38.00 -14.14 1.98
C GLY A 583 -38.56 -13.42 3.19
N GLN A 584 -39.67 -12.72 2.96
CA GLN A 584 -40.62 -12.15 3.92
C GLN A 584 -40.47 -10.65 4.25
N THR A 585 -40.91 -9.80 3.31
CA THR A 585 -41.86 -8.72 3.63
C THR A 585 -42.53 -8.22 2.36
N GLY A 586 -43.87 -8.37 2.28
CA GLY A 586 -44.75 -7.47 1.55
C GLY A 586 -44.96 -7.70 0.06
N ARG A 587 -45.93 -8.56 -0.28
CA ARG A 587 -46.67 -8.48 -1.56
C ARG A 587 -47.28 -7.08 -1.71
N GLY A 588 -47.11 -6.52 -2.91
CA GLY A 588 -48.01 -5.50 -3.42
C GLY A 588 -47.30 -4.39 -4.18
N LEU A 589 -47.22 -4.51 -5.51
CA LEU A 589 -47.73 -3.57 -6.49
C LEU A 589 -47.24 -3.98 -7.90
N ALA A 590 -48.19 -4.06 -8.79
CA ALA A 590 -48.06 -4.53 -10.17
C ALA A 590 -47.33 -3.53 -11.09
N PRO A 591 -46.91 -3.98 -12.29
CA PRO A 591 -46.03 -3.23 -13.18
C PRO A 591 -46.80 -2.29 -14.09
N ASN A 592 -46.33 -1.06 -14.23
CA ASN A 592 -46.62 -0.27 -15.44
C ASN A 592 -45.49 0.74 -15.66
N GLY A 593 -44.99 0.78 -16.89
CA GLY A 593 -44.26 1.94 -17.35
C GLY A 593 -42.93 1.60 -18.05
N THR A 594 -43.03 1.32 -19.36
CA THR A 594 -41.95 1.45 -20.35
C THR A 594 -41.26 2.79 -20.23
N GLY A 595 -40.01 2.80 -19.82
CA GLY A 595 -39.15 3.97 -19.75
C GLY A 595 -37.76 3.66 -20.28
N CYS A 596 -37.47 4.26 -21.39
CA CYS A 596 -36.22 4.24 -22.13
C CYS A 596 -34.99 4.44 -21.23
N LEU A 597 -34.09 3.48 -21.19
CA LEU A 597 -32.76 3.61 -20.58
C LEU A 597 -31.89 4.55 -21.44
N SER A 598 -31.81 5.80 -21.07
CA SER A 598 -30.80 6.72 -21.56
C SER A 598 -29.49 6.48 -20.81
N ASN A 599 -28.50 5.98 -21.57
CA ASN A 599 -27.10 5.87 -21.16
C ASN A 599 -26.54 7.24 -20.74
N ASN A 600 -26.24 7.38 -19.46
CA ASN A 600 -25.27 8.38 -18.98
C ASN A 600 -24.26 7.67 -18.07
N LEU A 601 -23.32 6.98 -18.70
CA LEU A 601 -22.06 6.57 -18.08
C LEU A 601 -21.17 7.81 -17.94
N SER A 602 -21.17 8.44 -16.77
CA SER A 602 -20.19 9.46 -16.45
C SER A 602 -18.84 8.81 -16.20
N VAL A 603 -18.02 8.77 -17.24
CA VAL A 603 -16.58 8.43 -17.16
C VAL A 603 -15.87 9.62 -16.51
N THR A 604 -15.77 9.65 -15.20
CA THR A 604 -14.82 10.55 -14.52
C THR A 604 -14.60 10.09 -13.09
N LYS A 605 -13.70 9.14 -12.88
CA LYS A 605 -12.98 8.91 -11.61
C LYS A 605 -11.99 7.75 -11.76
N CYS A 606 -10.84 8.03 -12.36
CA CYS A 606 -9.63 7.23 -12.20
C CYS A 606 -8.43 8.08 -12.57
N LEU A 607 -7.88 8.75 -11.61
CA LEU A 607 -6.46 9.10 -11.50
C LEU A 607 -6.00 8.75 -10.10
#